data_e77d96605f97788c1e052a4410144bb5
#
_entry.id   e77d96605f97788c1e052a4410144bb5
#
_cell.length_a   1.000
_cell.length_b   1.000
_cell.length_c   1.000
_cell.angle_alpha   90.00
_cell.angle_beta   90.00
_cell.angle_gamma   90.00
#
_symmetry.space_group_name_H-M   'P 1'
#
loop_
_entity.id
_entity.type
_entity.pdbx_description
1 polymer ?
#
loop_
_entity_poly.entity_id
_entity_poly.type
_entity_poly.pdbx_seq_one_letter_code
_entity_poly.pdbx_strand_id
1 'polypeptide(L)'
;MRFLPPVVTGPIIICIGLSLSGSAINNASTNWLLAFIALATIIVFNIWGKGMFKIIPILMGVVVSYAAALIFNALGMTNADGSAILDFTNIASAAWVGVPEFSICKFNISAILVMAPIALASMMEHIGDMSAISATVGENFIEDPGLHRTLIGDGLATSLSALVGGPANTTYGENTGVLELSKVHDPKVIRIAALYAIILSFIPTVSYTHLTLPTI
;
A
#
# COMPACT_ATOMS: atom_id res chain seq x y z
N MET A 1 -16.82 -20.80 4.69
CA MET A 1 -17.71 -19.64 4.66
C MET A 1 -18.90 -19.68 5.68
N ARG A 2 -18.97 -20.69 6.53
CA ARG A 2 -20.07 -20.77 7.52
C ARG A 2 -19.95 -19.77 8.69
N PHE A 3 -18.73 -19.28 8.98
CA PHE A 3 -18.44 -18.38 10.10
C PHE A 3 -18.27 -16.90 9.74
N LEU A 4 -18.14 -16.57 8.45
CA LEU A 4 -17.80 -15.21 7.99
C LEU A 4 -18.58 -14.86 6.72
N PRO A 5 -19.88 -14.54 6.91
CA PRO A 5 -20.69 -14.04 5.82
C PRO A 5 -20.23 -12.63 5.38
N PRO A 6 -20.52 -12.20 4.12
CA PRO A 6 -20.20 -10.85 3.61
C PRO A 6 -20.71 -9.71 4.50
N VAL A 7 -21.75 -9.97 5.31
CA VAL A 7 -22.29 -9.04 6.31
C VAL A 7 -21.27 -8.68 7.40
N VAL A 8 -20.27 -9.54 7.66
CA VAL A 8 -19.23 -9.30 8.67
C VAL A 8 -18.01 -8.64 8.04
N THR A 9 -17.63 -9.02 6.80
CA THR A 9 -16.44 -8.47 6.12
C THR A 9 -16.61 -6.99 5.77
N GLY A 10 -17.81 -6.57 5.33
CA GLY A 10 -18.08 -5.16 5.02
C GLY A 10 -17.83 -4.20 6.19
N PRO A 11 -18.44 -4.42 7.37
CA PRO A 11 -18.17 -3.62 8.56
C PRO A 11 -16.72 -3.61 9.01
N ILE A 12 -15.98 -4.73 8.86
CA ILE A 12 -14.55 -4.80 9.20
C ILE A 12 -13.76 -3.86 8.32
N ILE A 13 -13.97 -3.88 7.00
CA ILE A 13 -13.30 -3.00 6.04
C ILE A 13 -13.60 -1.52 6.36
N ILE A 14 -14.85 -1.20 6.69
CA ILE A 14 -15.23 0.16 7.12
C ILE A 14 -14.47 0.56 8.40
N CYS A 15 -14.38 -0.32 9.38
CA CYS A 15 -13.65 -0.06 10.63
C CYS A 15 -12.15 0.16 10.37
N ILE A 16 -11.54 -0.59 9.46
CA ILE A 16 -10.13 -0.40 9.04
C ILE A 16 -9.98 1.00 8.42
N GLY A 17 -10.84 1.37 7.47
CA GLY A 17 -10.82 2.69 6.85
C GLY A 17 -10.97 3.83 7.86
N LEU A 18 -11.89 3.70 8.81
CA LEU A 18 -12.08 4.68 9.89
C LEU A 18 -10.87 4.75 10.83
N SER A 19 -10.24 3.62 11.13
CA SER A 19 -9.02 3.58 11.95
C SER A 19 -7.86 4.32 11.29
N LEU A 20 -7.74 4.23 9.97
CA LEU A 20 -6.70 4.91 9.19
C LEU A 20 -7.00 6.39 8.92
N SER A 21 -8.24 6.84 9.14
CA SER A 21 -8.67 8.22 8.85
C SER A 21 -7.87 9.27 9.63
N GLY A 22 -7.49 8.97 10.87
CA GLY A 22 -6.66 9.86 11.67
C GLY A 22 -5.27 10.10 11.06
N SER A 23 -4.65 9.05 10.53
CA SER A 23 -3.38 9.15 9.82
C SER A 23 -3.52 9.95 8.51
N ALA A 24 -4.59 9.71 7.77
CA ALA A 24 -4.87 10.45 6.53
C ALA A 24 -5.08 11.95 6.80
N ILE A 25 -5.81 12.31 7.86
CA ILE A 25 -6.03 13.70 8.27
C ILE A 25 -4.70 14.35 8.70
N ASN A 26 -3.88 13.65 9.48
CA ASN A 26 -2.57 14.16 9.88
C ASN A 26 -1.66 14.45 8.67
N ASN A 27 -1.62 13.54 7.71
CA ASN A 27 -0.84 13.73 6.49
C ASN A 27 -1.39 14.89 5.65
N ALA A 28 -2.71 14.97 5.47
CA ALA A 28 -3.36 16.05 4.73
C ALA A 28 -3.18 17.41 5.39
N SER A 29 -3.12 17.47 6.74
CA SER A 29 -2.97 18.73 7.49
C SER A 29 -1.63 19.42 7.26
N THR A 30 -0.62 18.71 6.80
CA THR A 30 0.68 19.29 6.40
C THR A 30 0.49 20.30 5.27
N ASN A 31 -0.34 19.97 4.27
CA ASN A 31 -0.69 20.88 3.18
C ASN A 31 -2.05 20.51 2.57
N TRP A 32 -3.12 21.11 3.08
CA TRP A 32 -4.49 20.85 2.62
C TRP A 32 -4.69 21.11 1.14
N LEU A 33 -4.00 22.08 0.56
CA LEU A 33 -4.15 22.43 -0.84
C LEU A 33 -3.64 21.29 -1.74
N LEU A 34 -2.48 20.72 -1.41
CA LEU A 34 -1.92 19.57 -2.12
C LEU A 34 -2.80 18.32 -1.94
N ALA A 35 -3.30 18.08 -0.72
CA ALA A 35 -4.20 16.97 -0.45
C ALA A 35 -5.49 17.08 -1.29
N PHE A 36 -6.04 18.28 -1.42
CA PHE A 36 -7.21 18.54 -2.27
C PHE A 36 -6.92 18.31 -3.76
N ILE A 37 -5.76 18.77 -4.25
CA ILE A 37 -5.35 18.57 -5.65
C ILE A 37 -5.23 17.08 -5.96
N ALA A 38 -4.60 16.32 -5.06
CA ALA A 38 -4.46 14.88 -5.23
C ALA A 38 -5.80 14.17 -5.25
N LEU A 39 -6.65 14.43 -4.26
CA LEU A 39 -7.98 13.82 -4.16
C LEU A 39 -8.84 14.17 -5.38
N ALA A 40 -8.86 15.43 -5.79
CA ALA A 40 -9.58 15.86 -6.99
C ALA A 40 -9.07 15.16 -8.24
N THR A 41 -7.75 15.03 -8.37
CA THR A 41 -7.12 14.32 -9.49
C THR A 41 -7.54 12.85 -9.52
N ILE A 42 -7.48 12.16 -8.38
CA ILE A 42 -7.90 10.76 -8.28
C ILE A 42 -9.37 10.60 -8.71
N ILE A 43 -10.26 11.46 -8.21
CA ILE A 43 -11.69 11.45 -8.56
C ILE A 43 -11.89 11.68 -10.06
N VAL A 44 -11.22 12.67 -10.63
CA VAL A 44 -11.32 13.00 -12.06
C VAL A 44 -10.88 11.82 -12.91
N PHE A 45 -9.72 11.23 -12.63
CA PHE A 45 -9.23 10.09 -13.41
C PHE A 45 -10.05 8.82 -13.19
N ASN A 46 -10.65 8.63 -12.02
CA ASN A 46 -11.53 7.50 -11.74
C ASN A 46 -12.84 7.61 -12.53
N ILE A 47 -13.44 8.81 -12.61
CA ILE A 47 -14.74 9.01 -13.26
C ILE A 47 -14.60 9.20 -14.78
N TRP A 48 -13.69 10.07 -15.22
CA TRP A 48 -13.54 10.46 -16.63
C TRP A 48 -12.30 9.85 -17.31
N GLY A 49 -11.43 9.17 -16.58
CA GLY A 49 -10.26 8.51 -17.13
C GLY A 49 -10.63 7.47 -18.20
N LYS A 50 -9.85 7.39 -19.27
CA LYS A 50 -9.99 6.40 -20.35
C LYS A 50 -8.69 5.61 -20.51
N GLY A 51 -8.83 4.32 -20.84
CA GLY A 51 -7.67 3.45 -21.07
C GLY A 51 -6.77 3.34 -19.82
N MET A 52 -5.48 3.51 -20.00
CA MET A 52 -4.46 3.41 -18.92
C MET A 52 -4.74 4.36 -17.74
N PHE A 53 -5.21 5.58 -17.98
CA PHE A 53 -5.43 6.56 -16.91
C PHE A 53 -6.55 6.18 -15.94
N LYS A 54 -7.54 5.42 -16.38
CA LYS A 54 -8.57 4.86 -15.49
C LYS A 54 -8.03 3.75 -14.58
N ILE A 55 -6.94 3.14 -15.00
CA ILE A 55 -6.28 2.01 -14.32
C ILE A 55 -5.46 2.47 -13.14
N ILE A 56 -4.81 3.64 -13.25
CA ILE A 56 -3.82 4.16 -12.31
C ILE A 56 -4.21 5.53 -11.75
N PRO A 57 -5.46 5.72 -11.26
CA PRO A 57 -5.91 7.04 -10.80
C PRO A 57 -5.10 7.52 -9.60
N ILE A 58 -4.72 6.62 -8.69
CA ILE A 58 -3.90 6.95 -7.52
C ILE A 58 -2.52 7.44 -7.95
N LEU A 59 -1.86 6.74 -8.88
CA LEU A 59 -0.57 7.18 -9.41
C LEU A 59 -0.67 8.55 -10.10
N MET A 60 -1.75 8.81 -10.84
CA MET A 60 -2.00 10.12 -11.44
C MET A 60 -2.20 11.20 -10.37
N GLY A 61 -2.90 10.88 -9.28
CA GLY A 61 -3.01 11.77 -8.11
C GLY A 61 -1.65 12.14 -7.55
N VAL A 62 -0.77 11.17 -7.34
CA VAL A 62 0.60 11.38 -6.86
C VAL A 62 1.40 12.24 -7.85
N VAL A 63 1.39 11.92 -9.14
CA VAL A 63 2.17 12.67 -10.16
C VAL A 63 1.70 14.12 -10.26
N VAL A 64 0.39 14.36 -10.31
CA VAL A 64 -0.16 15.72 -10.44
C VAL A 64 0.06 16.53 -9.16
N SER A 65 -0.13 15.93 -7.97
CA SER A 65 0.13 16.63 -6.71
C SER A 65 1.61 16.93 -6.53
N TYR A 66 2.49 16.04 -6.96
CA TYR A 66 3.94 16.29 -6.95
C TYR A 66 4.34 17.41 -7.90
N ALA A 67 3.78 17.45 -9.11
CA ALA A 67 3.99 18.57 -10.03
C ALA A 67 3.49 19.90 -9.46
N ALA A 68 2.32 19.89 -8.79
CA ALA A 68 1.83 21.06 -8.09
C ALA A 68 2.74 21.48 -6.93
N ALA A 69 3.26 20.51 -6.17
CA ALA A 69 4.21 20.75 -5.08
C ALA A 69 5.52 21.41 -5.59
N LEU A 70 6.02 20.98 -6.76
CA LEU A 70 7.18 21.62 -7.41
C LEU A 70 6.89 23.08 -7.76
N ILE A 71 5.72 23.36 -8.32
CA ILE A 71 5.30 24.72 -8.67
C ILE A 71 5.18 25.57 -7.41
N PHE A 72 4.53 25.08 -6.36
CA PHE A 72 4.35 25.81 -5.11
C PHE A 72 5.68 26.08 -4.40
N ASN A 73 6.59 25.10 -4.42
CA ASN A 73 7.94 25.27 -3.88
C ASN A 73 8.73 26.34 -4.67
N ALA A 74 8.60 26.37 -6.01
CA ALA A 74 9.21 27.41 -6.85
C ALA A 74 8.62 28.80 -6.61
N LEU A 75 7.34 28.89 -6.22
CA LEU A 75 6.65 30.14 -5.83
C LEU A 75 6.98 30.58 -4.40
N GLY A 76 7.80 29.83 -3.67
CA GLY A 76 8.17 30.15 -2.29
C GLY A 76 7.05 29.87 -1.26
N MET A 77 6.06 29.06 -1.61
CA MET A 77 5.04 28.63 -0.65
C MET A 77 5.64 27.61 0.31
N THR A 78 5.16 27.62 1.55
CA THR A 78 5.58 26.70 2.61
C THR A 78 4.41 25.86 3.09
N ASN A 79 4.71 24.76 3.77
CA ASN A 79 3.73 23.95 4.48
C ASN A 79 3.12 24.71 5.66
N ALA A 80 2.11 24.15 6.30
CA ALA A 80 1.42 24.75 7.45
C ALA A 80 2.36 25.01 8.64
N ASP A 81 3.42 24.23 8.77
CA ASP A 81 4.48 24.35 9.80
C ASP A 81 5.63 25.28 9.41
N GLY A 82 5.56 25.92 8.25
CA GLY A 82 6.61 26.81 7.72
C GLY A 82 7.79 26.07 7.06
N SER A 83 7.77 24.75 6.98
CA SER A 83 8.79 23.97 6.27
C SER A 83 8.63 24.08 4.75
N ALA A 84 9.72 23.81 4.02
CA ALA A 84 9.66 23.71 2.56
C ALA A 84 8.70 22.58 2.14
N ILE A 85 7.92 22.81 1.09
CA ILE A 85 6.97 21.80 0.57
C ILE A 85 7.70 20.55 0.10
N LEU A 86 8.86 20.74 -0.54
CA LEU A 86 9.72 19.64 -1.00
C LEU A 86 11.12 19.85 -0.43
N ASP A 87 11.61 18.86 0.30
CA ASP A 87 12.98 18.80 0.80
C ASP A 87 13.72 17.63 0.14
N PHE A 88 14.69 17.96 -0.68
CA PHE A 88 15.52 16.99 -1.39
C PHE A 88 16.84 16.69 -0.66
N THR A 89 17.07 17.25 0.52
CA THR A 89 18.34 17.09 1.25
C THR A 89 18.62 15.63 1.58
N ASN A 90 17.60 14.90 2.02
CA ASN A 90 17.71 13.48 2.33
C ASN A 90 17.99 12.62 1.08
N ILE A 91 17.40 12.99 -0.06
CA ILE A 91 17.64 12.29 -1.34
C ILE A 91 19.04 12.59 -1.86
N ALA A 92 19.47 13.85 -1.77
CA ALA A 92 20.79 14.27 -2.22
C ALA A 92 21.93 13.68 -1.37
N SER A 93 21.69 13.44 -0.08
CA SER A 93 22.65 12.83 0.85
C SER A 93 22.58 11.31 0.90
N ALA A 94 21.54 10.70 0.31
CA ALA A 94 21.34 9.25 0.35
C ALA A 94 22.41 8.52 -0.48
N ALA A 95 22.89 7.41 0.05
CA ALA A 95 23.76 6.51 -0.69
C ALA A 95 23.02 5.89 -1.88
N TRP A 96 23.69 5.71 -3.00
CA TRP A 96 23.12 5.05 -4.17
C TRP A 96 22.87 3.54 -3.94
N VAL A 97 23.68 2.94 -3.09
CA VAL A 97 23.53 1.53 -2.70
C VAL A 97 23.65 1.44 -1.20
N GLY A 98 22.73 0.75 -0.56
CA GLY A 98 22.72 0.51 0.87
C GLY A 98 22.13 -0.86 1.21
N VAL A 99 22.52 -1.39 2.34
CA VAL A 99 21.94 -2.61 2.87
C VAL A 99 20.80 -2.21 3.83
N PRO A 100 19.60 -2.78 3.68
CA PRO A 100 18.52 -2.55 4.63
C PRO A 100 18.96 -2.88 6.07
N GLU A 101 18.48 -2.12 7.04
CA GLU A 101 18.74 -2.39 8.45
C GLU A 101 17.95 -3.63 8.89
N PHE A 102 18.64 -4.74 9.04
CA PHE A 102 18.05 -5.96 9.57
C PHE A 102 18.07 -5.95 11.10
N SER A 103 16.95 -6.28 11.71
CA SER A 103 16.85 -6.47 13.14
C SER A 103 16.23 -7.83 13.45
N ILE A 104 16.67 -8.45 14.54
CA ILE A 104 16.10 -9.73 14.97
C ILE A 104 14.85 -9.45 15.81
N CYS A 105 13.77 -10.17 15.53
CA CYS A 105 12.53 -10.04 16.29
C CYS A 105 12.74 -10.34 17.77
N LYS A 106 12.09 -9.57 18.64
CA LYS A 106 12.05 -9.79 20.09
C LYS A 106 10.66 -10.28 20.47
N PHE A 107 10.60 -11.42 21.14
CA PHE A 107 9.35 -11.95 21.64
C PHE A 107 8.87 -11.15 22.86
N ASN A 108 7.64 -10.65 22.78
CA ASN A 108 6.98 -9.95 23.87
C ASN A 108 5.52 -10.42 23.96
N ILE A 109 5.17 -11.01 25.11
CA ILE A 109 3.84 -11.58 25.33
C ILE A 109 2.75 -10.51 25.23
N SER A 110 3.00 -9.31 25.74
CA SER A 110 2.05 -8.19 25.63
C SER A 110 1.78 -7.81 24.18
N ALA A 111 2.84 -7.73 23.36
CA ALA A 111 2.69 -7.46 21.92
C ALA A 111 1.90 -8.57 21.21
N ILE A 112 2.15 -9.84 21.56
CA ILE A 112 1.42 -10.98 20.98
C ILE A 112 -0.07 -10.88 21.31
N LEU A 113 -0.43 -10.60 22.57
CA LEU A 113 -1.82 -10.50 22.99
C LEU A 113 -2.57 -9.34 22.31
N VAL A 114 -1.88 -8.24 22.00
CA VAL A 114 -2.45 -7.11 21.26
C VAL A 114 -2.59 -7.43 19.77
N MET A 115 -1.58 -8.07 19.17
CA MET A 115 -1.55 -8.32 17.73
C MET A 115 -2.37 -9.55 17.29
N ALA A 116 -2.58 -10.53 18.16
CA ALA A 116 -3.33 -11.74 17.81
C ALA A 116 -4.77 -11.46 17.34
N PRO A 117 -5.56 -10.58 17.98
CA PRO A 117 -6.87 -10.18 17.45
C PRO A 117 -6.80 -9.47 16.09
N ILE A 118 -5.74 -8.67 15.87
CA ILE A 118 -5.54 -7.95 14.60
C ILE A 118 -5.25 -8.94 13.46
N ALA A 119 -4.52 -10.02 13.73
CA ALA A 119 -4.27 -11.08 12.76
C ALA A 119 -5.58 -11.72 12.24
N LEU A 120 -6.62 -11.81 13.08
CA LEU A 120 -7.93 -12.28 12.63
C LEU A 120 -8.56 -11.32 11.61
N ALA A 121 -8.37 -10.01 11.77
CA ALA A 121 -8.85 -9.02 10.79
C ALA A 121 -8.12 -9.18 9.44
N SER A 122 -6.79 -9.34 9.45
CA SER A 122 -6.01 -9.58 8.22
C SER A 122 -6.40 -10.89 7.52
N MET A 123 -6.73 -11.95 8.29
CA MET A 123 -7.26 -13.19 7.70
C MET A 123 -8.59 -12.97 6.99
N MET A 124 -9.45 -12.07 7.54
CA MET A 124 -10.72 -11.73 6.90
C MET A 124 -10.52 -10.96 5.61
N GLU A 125 -9.63 -9.99 5.62
CA GLU A 125 -9.22 -9.23 4.46
C GLU A 125 -8.70 -10.17 3.36
N HIS A 126 -7.78 -11.06 3.69
CA HIS A 126 -7.25 -12.07 2.76
C HIS A 126 -8.36 -12.90 2.10
N ILE A 127 -9.38 -13.35 2.85
CA ILE A 127 -10.51 -14.10 2.30
C ILE A 127 -11.31 -13.25 1.29
N GLY A 128 -11.50 -11.98 1.60
CA GLY A 128 -12.16 -11.02 0.71
C GLY A 128 -11.38 -10.84 -0.59
N ASP A 129 -10.07 -10.63 -0.48
CA ASP A 129 -9.18 -10.43 -1.61
C ASP A 129 -9.07 -11.69 -2.49
N MET A 130 -9.00 -12.88 -1.89
CA MET A 130 -9.02 -14.13 -2.65
C MET A 130 -10.32 -14.33 -3.42
N SER A 131 -11.44 -13.87 -2.87
CA SER A 131 -12.73 -13.87 -3.58
C SER A 131 -12.72 -12.88 -4.76
N ALA A 132 -12.15 -11.69 -4.57
CA ALA A 132 -12.03 -10.67 -5.60
C ALA A 132 -11.09 -11.11 -6.72
N ILE A 133 -9.92 -11.68 -6.39
CA ILE A 133 -8.97 -12.22 -7.36
C ILE A 133 -9.61 -13.38 -8.15
N SER A 134 -10.33 -14.26 -7.47
CA SER A 134 -11.03 -15.38 -8.13
C SER A 134 -12.04 -14.88 -9.17
N ALA A 135 -12.79 -13.84 -8.84
CA ALA A 135 -13.74 -13.21 -9.77
C ALA A 135 -13.03 -12.53 -10.96
N THR A 136 -11.90 -11.88 -10.69
CA THR A 136 -11.11 -11.15 -11.71
C THR A 136 -10.45 -12.08 -12.71
N VAL A 137 -9.85 -13.17 -12.22
CA VAL A 137 -9.14 -14.14 -13.07
C VAL A 137 -10.09 -15.13 -13.74
N GLY A 138 -11.25 -15.37 -13.12
CA GLY A 138 -12.23 -16.35 -13.58
C GLY A 138 -11.93 -17.78 -13.10
N GLU A 139 -11.07 -17.95 -12.08
CA GLU A 139 -10.72 -19.22 -11.47
C GLU A 139 -11.09 -19.22 -9.98
N ASN A 140 -11.47 -20.38 -9.44
CA ASN A 140 -11.88 -20.49 -8.03
C ASN A 140 -10.69 -20.80 -7.12
N PHE A 141 -9.92 -19.79 -6.74
CA PHE A 141 -8.77 -19.93 -5.84
C PHE A 141 -9.14 -20.26 -4.39
N ILE A 142 -10.41 -20.13 -4.03
CA ILE A 142 -10.93 -20.54 -2.72
C ILE A 142 -10.95 -22.07 -2.60
N GLU A 143 -11.17 -22.76 -3.73
CA GLU A 143 -11.24 -24.22 -3.81
C GLU A 143 -9.89 -24.81 -4.20
N ASP A 144 -9.25 -24.30 -5.25
CA ASP A 144 -7.94 -24.72 -5.71
C ASP A 144 -7.04 -23.47 -5.95
N PRO A 145 -5.92 -23.35 -5.25
CA PRO A 145 -5.24 -24.27 -4.31
C PRO A 145 -5.87 -24.35 -2.90
N GLY A 146 -6.90 -23.57 -2.63
CA GLY A 146 -7.64 -23.55 -1.39
C GLY A 146 -7.16 -22.52 -0.38
N LEU A 147 -8.10 -21.89 0.34
CA LEU A 147 -7.84 -20.83 1.32
C LEU A 147 -6.79 -21.20 2.37
N HIS A 148 -6.74 -22.47 2.78
CA HIS A 148 -5.76 -22.91 3.78
C HIS A 148 -4.31 -22.74 3.28
N ARG A 149 -4.05 -22.96 1.98
CA ARG A 149 -2.72 -22.81 1.40
C ARG A 149 -2.35 -21.35 1.21
N THR A 150 -3.29 -20.52 0.78
CA THR A 150 -3.05 -19.09 0.59
C THR A 150 -2.83 -18.39 1.92
N LEU A 151 -3.61 -18.71 2.97
CA LEU A 151 -3.42 -18.20 4.33
C LEU A 151 -2.09 -18.66 4.95
N ILE A 152 -1.68 -19.91 4.74
CA ILE A 152 -0.36 -20.38 5.19
C ILE A 152 0.75 -19.60 4.47
N GLY A 153 0.62 -19.37 3.17
CA GLY A 153 1.59 -18.59 2.39
C GLY A 153 1.74 -17.16 2.91
N ASP A 154 0.64 -16.47 3.17
CA ASP A 154 0.59 -15.12 3.72
C ASP A 154 1.18 -15.08 5.14
N GLY A 155 0.79 -16.02 6.01
CA GLY A 155 1.34 -16.14 7.36
C GLY A 155 2.83 -16.46 7.40
N LEU A 156 3.33 -17.31 6.50
CA LEU A 156 4.76 -17.59 6.37
C LEU A 156 5.54 -16.37 5.87
N ALA A 157 5.02 -15.65 4.89
CA ALA A 157 5.63 -14.42 4.38
C ALA A 157 5.75 -13.36 5.49
N THR A 158 4.69 -13.14 6.25
CA THR A 158 4.68 -12.26 7.43
C THR A 158 5.68 -12.70 8.49
N SER A 159 5.74 -14.00 8.78
CA SER A 159 6.67 -14.54 9.79
C SER A 159 8.12 -14.36 9.36
N LEU A 160 8.44 -14.62 8.09
CA LEU A 160 9.78 -14.42 7.54
C LEU A 160 10.18 -12.95 7.54
N SER A 161 9.27 -12.06 7.16
CA SER A 161 9.50 -10.61 7.26
C SER A 161 9.80 -10.18 8.69
N ALA A 162 9.00 -10.61 9.66
CA ALA A 162 9.18 -10.29 11.07
C ALA A 162 10.50 -10.81 11.64
N LEU A 163 10.97 -11.99 11.21
CA LEU A 163 12.26 -12.55 11.66
C LEU A 163 13.45 -11.64 11.34
N VAL A 164 13.39 -10.93 10.22
CA VAL A 164 14.44 -10.00 9.78
C VAL A 164 14.16 -8.54 10.14
N GLY A 165 13.11 -8.29 10.92
CA GLY A 165 12.74 -6.96 11.40
C GLY A 165 11.84 -6.16 10.44
N GLY A 166 11.30 -6.81 9.42
CA GLY A 166 10.32 -6.18 8.52
C GLY A 166 8.93 -6.11 9.13
N PRO A 167 8.05 -5.26 8.57
CA PRO A 167 6.66 -5.17 8.99
C PRO A 167 5.86 -6.42 8.63
N ALA A 168 4.70 -6.57 9.25
CA ALA A 168 3.74 -7.59 8.86
C ALA A 168 3.28 -7.35 7.41
N ASN A 169 3.24 -8.42 6.63
CA ASN A 169 2.70 -8.39 5.27
C ASN A 169 1.20 -8.72 5.29
N THR A 170 0.50 -8.23 4.31
CA THR A 170 -0.89 -8.61 4.02
C THR A 170 -1.12 -8.63 2.52
N THR A 171 -2.24 -9.18 2.10
CA THR A 171 -2.68 -9.12 0.70
C THR A 171 -3.14 -7.69 0.39
N TYR A 172 -2.75 -7.16 -0.75
CA TYR A 172 -3.14 -5.82 -1.22
C TYR A 172 -4.25 -5.93 -2.26
N GLY A 173 -5.48 -5.66 -1.86
CA GLY A 173 -6.65 -5.69 -2.72
C GLY A 173 -6.59 -4.72 -3.91
N GLU A 174 -5.87 -3.60 -3.76
CA GLU A 174 -5.66 -2.61 -4.82
C GLU A 174 -4.96 -3.20 -6.04
N ASN A 175 -4.06 -4.16 -5.84
CA ASN A 175 -3.37 -4.84 -6.94
C ASN A 175 -4.33 -5.68 -7.79
N THR A 176 -5.44 -6.15 -7.23
CA THR A 176 -6.49 -6.85 -7.98
C THR A 176 -7.11 -5.93 -9.03
N GLY A 177 -7.29 -4.64 -8.73
CA GLY A 177 -7.72 -3.64 -9.70
C GLY A 177 -6.75 -3.51 -10.88
N VAL A 178 -5.44 -3.55 -10.62
CA VAL A 178 -4.41 -3.50 -11.67
C VAL A 178 -4.47 -4.76 -12.54
N LEU A 179 -4.66 -5.95 -11.95
CA LEU A 179 -4.83 -7.21 -12.68
C LEU A 179 -6.06 -7.16 -13.60
N GLU A 180 -7.20 -6.68 -13.09
CA GLU A 180 -8.44 -6.54 -13.86
C GLU A 180 -8.25 -5.67 -15.10
N LEU A 181 -7.53 -4.58 -14.96
CA LEU A 181 -7.37 -3.57 -16.00
C LEU A 181 -6.27 -3.88 -16.98
N SER A 182 -5.16 -4.47 -16.53
CA SER A 182 -4.06 -4.91 -17.40
C SER A 182 -4.37 -6.21 -18.13
N LYS A 183 -5.33 -7.00 -17.61
CA LYS A 183 -5.63 -8.35 -18.07
C LYS A 183 -4.40 -9.30 -18.04
N VAL A 184 -3.42 -8.99 -17.22
CA VAL A 184 -2.21 -9.80 -17.05
C VAL A 184 -2.37 -10.63 -15.80
N HIS A 185 -2.75 -11.88 -15.97
CA HIS A 185 -3.02 -12.82 -14.87
C HIS A 185 -1.91 -13.86 -14.65
N ASP A 186 -0.81 -13.80 -15.42
CA ASP A 186 0.31 -14.75 -15.25
C ASP A 186 1.08 -14.48 -13.94
N PRO A 187 1.12 -15.44 -13.01
CA PRO A 187 1.85 -15.31 -11.74
C PRO A 187 3.36 -15.03 -11.91
N LYS A 188 3.94 -15.34 -13.07
CA LYS A 188 5.35 -15.03 -13.35
C LYS A 188 5.61 -13.53 -13.34
N VAL A 189 4.68 -12.73 -13.86
CA VAL A 189 4.80 -11.27 -13.87
C VAL A 189 4.85 -10.73 -12.45
N ILE A 190 3.99 -11.24 -11.56
CA ILE A 190 3.97 -10.85 -10.15
C ILE A 190 5.26 -11.26 -9.43
N ARG A 191 5.80 -12.45 -9.71
CA ARG A 191 7.08 -12.91 -9.16
C ARG A 191 8.24 -12.03 -9.61
N ILE A 192 8.25 -11.63 -10.89
CA ILE A 192 9.27 -10.71 -11.44
C ILE A 192 9.13 -9.33 -10.78
N ALA A 193 7.92 -8.82 -10.61
CA ALA A 193 7.68 -7.56 -9.91
C ALA A 193 8.20 -7.59 -8.45
N ALA A 194 7.95 -8.70 -7.74
CA ALA A 194 8.47 -8.90 -6.39
C ALA A 194 10.02 -8.93 -6.37
N LEU A 195 10.65 -9.58 -7.36
CA LEU A 195 12.11 -9.57 -7.49
C LEU A 195 12.66 -8.16 -7.72
N TYR A 196 12.01 -7.37 -8.59
CA TYR A 196 12.38 -5.97 -8.78
C TYR A 196 12.23 -5.16 -7.49
N ALA A 197 11.17 -5.35 -6.72
CA ALA A 197 10.98 -4.68 -5.44
C ALA A 197 12.11 -5.01 -4.45
N ILE A 198 12.55 -6.27 -4.39
CA ILE A 198 13.71 -6.69 -3.59
C ILE A 198 14.98 -5.97 -4.05
N ILE A 199 15.25 -5.94 -5.35
CA ILE A 199 16.45 -5.25 -5.88
C ILE A 199 16.40 -3.75 -5.57
N LEU A 200 15.25 -3.10 -5.75
CA LEU A 200 15.06 -1.68 -5.48
C LEU A 200 15.19 -1.34 -3.99
N SER A 201 14.95 -2.28 -3.09
CA SER A 201 15.12 -2.06 -1.64
C SER A 201 16.58 -1.81 -1.23
N PHE A 202 17.55 -2.21 -2.06
CA PHE A 202 18.97 -1.90 -1.86
C PHE A 202 19.38 -0.52 -2.37
N ILE A 203 18.44 0.26 -2.89
CA ILE A 203 18.68 1.63 -3.36
C ILE A 203 17.99 2.61 -2.41
N PRO A 204 18.69 3.14 -1.38
CA PRO A 204 18.11 4.05 -0.39
C PRO A 204 17.43 5.27 -1.01
N THR A 205 17.97 5.80 -2.09
CA THR A 205 17.38 6.92 -2.83
C THR A 205 15.94 6.63 -3.27
N VAL A 206 15.63 5.39 -3.70
CA VAL A 206 14.26 4.98 -4.06
C VAL A 206 13.38 4.92 -2.81
N SER A 207 13.88 4.37 -1.70
CA SER A 207 13.16 4.30 -0.44
C SER A 207 12.82 5.69 0.09
N TYR A 208 13.77 6.63 0.08
CA TYR A 208 13.53 8.02 0.47
C TYR A 208 12.54 8.74 -0.43
N THR A 209 12.56 8.47 -1.73
CA THR A 209 11.59 9.04 -2.67
C THR A 209 10.17 8.59 -2.32
N HIS A 210 9.98 7.33 -1.96
CA HIS A 210 8.68 6.82 -1.53
C HIS A 210 8.21 7.38 -0.18
N LEU A 211 9.14 7.68 0.73
CA LEU A 211 8.82 8.25 2.05
C LEU A 211 8.58 9.77 2.02
N THR A 212 9.21 10.47 1.08
CA THR A 212 9.11 11.94 0.95
C THR A 212 8.04 12.39 -0.04
N LEU A 213 7.53 11.48 -0.89
CA LEU A 213 6.31 11.76 -1.62
C LEU A 213 5.19 11.97 -0.59
N PRO A 214 4.40 13.05 -0.71
CA PRO A 214 3.28 13.23 0.19
C PRO A 214 2.41 11.98 0.13
N THR A 215 2.40 11.24 1.22
CA THR A 215 1.50 10.10 1.41
C THR A 215 0.10 10.68 1.54
N ILE A 216 -0.62 10.64 0.44
CA ILE A 216 -2.00 11.11 0.32
C ILE A 216 -2.92 9.95 0.59
#